data_9494946be21c354cffec898690513d6d
#
_entry.id   9494946be21c354cffec898690513d6d
#
_cell.length_a   1.000
_cell.length_b   1.000
_cell.length_c   1.000
_cell.angle_alpha   90.00
_cell.angle_beta   90.00
_cell.angle_gamma   90.00
#
_symmetry.space_group_name_H-M   'P 1'
#
loop_
_entity.id
_entity.type
_entity.pdbx_description
1 polymer ?
#
loop_
_entity_poly.entity_id
_entity_poly.type
_entity_poly.pdbx_seq_one_letter_code
_entity_poly.pdbx_strand_id
1 'polypeptide(L)'
;GMVRQWQELFYDRRYSFTELANPDFGLIARGNGIAYRCVERREELAGTVAEMKACKGAYLLEVRVESEENVFPMVPAGAPVSAIRLE
;
A
#
# COMPACT_ATOMS: atom_id res chain seq x y z
N GLY A 1 6.98 2.50 -1.37
CA GLY A 1 6.37 2.78 -2.68
C GLY A 1 6.97 3.99 -3.35
N MET A 2 6.98 5.18 -2.72
CA MET A 2 7.45 6.42 -3.36
C MET A 2 8.92 6.38 -3.77
N VAL A 3 9.80 5.86 -2.92
CA VAL A 3 11.23 5.70 -3.27
C VAL A 3 11.41 4.71 -4.43
N ARG A 4 10.66 3.60 -4.43
CA ARG A 4 10.67 2.65 -5.53
C ARG A 4 10.21 3.28 -6.85
N GLN A 5 9.17 4.12 -6.82
CA GLN A 5 8.70 4.87 -7.99
C GLN A 5 9.81 5.74 -8.58
N TRP A 6 10.59 6.44 -7.74
CA TRP A 6 11.71 7.25 -8.21
C TRP A 6 12.82 6.40 -8.83
N GLN A 7 13.13 5.25 -8.22
CA GLN A 7 14.11 4.32 -8.79
C GLN A 7 13.66 3.77 -10.13
N GLU A 8 12.37 3.51 -10.30
CA GLU A 8 11.80 3.09 -11.58
C GLU A 8 11.91 4.19 -12.63
N LEU A 9 11.44 5.40 -12.33
CA LEU A 9 11.26 6.47 -13.31
C LEU A 9 12.56 7.22 -13.64
N PHE A 10 13.50 7.33 -12.70
CA PHE A 10 14.68 8.17 -12.85
C PHE A 10 16.02 7.42 -12.77
N TYR A 11 16.01 6.15 -12.41
CA TYR A 11 17.22 5.37 -12.20
C TYR A 11 17.19 4.01 -12.91
N ASP A 12 16.52 3.94 -14.05
CA ASP A 12 16.46 2.76 -14.94
C ASP A 12 16.07 1.47 -14.18
N ARG A 13 15.11 1.55 -13.26
CA ARG A 13 14.64 0.44 -12.43
C ARG A 13 15.76 -0.22 -11.60
N ARG A 14 16.77 0.54 -11.25
CA ARG A 14 17.83 0.05 -10.35
C ARG A 14 17.38 0.11 -8.91
N TYR A 15 16.57 -0.89 -8.52
CA TYR A 15 15.99 -0.98 -7.17
C TYR A 15 17.04 -1.30 -6.13
N SER A 16 16.99 -0.61 -4.99
CA SER A 16 17.87 -0.83 -3.86
C SER A 16 17.13 -0.51 -2.56
N PHE A 17 17.13 -1.46 -1.63
CA PHE A 17 16.49 -1.33 -0.30
C PHE A 17 15.00 -0.97 -0.33
N THR A 18 14.28 -1.29 -1.41
CA THR A 18 12.85 -1.03 -1.56
C THR A 18 11.99 -2.29 -1.54
N GLU A 19 12.60 -3.46 -1.57
CA GLU A 19 11.93 -4.73 -1.28
C GLU A 19 11.84 -4.93 0.23
N LEU A 20 10.61 -5.10 0.72
CA LEU A 20 10.33 -5.29 2.16
C LEU A 20 9.75 -6.68 2.37
N ALA A 21 10.34 -7.43 3.30
CA ALA A 21 9.75 -8.65 3.82
C ALA A 21 8.83 -8.27 4.97
N ASN A 22 7.52 -8.30 4.72
CA ASN A 22 6.53 -8.00 5.75
C ASN A 22 6.36 -9.19 6.71
N PRO A 23 6.13 -8.94 8.01
CA PRO A 23 5.73 -9.98 8.93
C PRO A 23 4.33 -10.51 8.61
N ASP A 24 3.97 -11.63 9.22
CA ASP A 24 2.59 -12.12 9.19
C ASP A 24 1.72 -11.25 10.10
N PHE A 25 0.96 -10.34 9.49
CA PHE A 25 0.08 -9.42 10.22
C PHE A 25 -1.08 -10.14 10.92
N GLY A 26 -1.52 -11.30 10.39
CA GLY A 26 -2.52 -12.13 11.04
C GLY A 26 -2.03 -12.72 12.35
N LEU A 27 -0.79 -13.19 12.41
CA LEU A 27 -0.17 -13.68 13.65
C LEU A 27 0.03 -12.54 14.67
N ILE A 28 0.42 -11.36 14.21
CA ILE A 28 0.55 -10.18 15.08
C ILE A 28 -0.80 -9.83 15.71
N ALA A 29 -1.85 -9.73 14.90
CA ALA A 29 -3.20 -9.44 15.37
C ALA A 29 -3.68 -10.51 16.39
N ARG A 30 -3.51 -11.77 16.06
CA ARG A 30 -3.90 -12.89 16.93
C ARG A 30 -3.15 -12.86 18.26
N GLY A 31 -1.84 -12.62 18.24
CA GLY A 31 -1.00 -12.50 19.44
C GLY A 31 -1.44 -11.36 20.36
N ASN A 32 -2.09 -10.33 19.82
CA ASN A 32 -2.62 -9.20 20.58
C ASN A 32 -4.14 -9.29 20.87
N GLY A 33 -4.78 -10.39 20.49
CA GLY A 33 -6.23 -10.53 20.67
C GLY A 33 -7.07 -9.57 19.83
N ILE A 34 -6.54 -9.13 18.68
CA ILE A 34 -7.17 -8.18 17.78
C ILE A 34 -7.86 -8.93 16.63
N ALA A 35 -9.08 -8.54 16.29
CA ALA A 35 -9.78 -9.07 15.12
C ALA A 35 -9.00 -8.72 13.85
N TYR A 36 -8.91 -9.69 12.93
CA TYR A 36 -8.10 -9.54 11.72
C TYR A 36 -8.84 -10.05 10.49
N ARG A 37 -8.62 -9.38 9.39
CA ARG A 37 -9.02 -9.84 8.06
C ARG A 37 -7.99 -9.42 7.01
N CYS A 38 -7.73 -10.29 6.03
CA CYS A 38 -6.97 -9.96 4.84
C CYS A 38 -7.92 -9.89 3.64
N VAL A 39 -7.80 -8.86 2.83
CA VAL A 39 -8.55 -8.65 1.59
C VAL A 39 -7.58 -8.68 0.41
N GLU A 40 -7.85 -9.57 -0.54
CA GLU A 40 -7.05 -9.75 -1.75
C GLU A 40 -7.83 -9.34 -3.01
N ARG A 41 -9.16 -9.30 -2.94
CA ARG A 41 -10.03 -8.98 -4.06
C ARG A 41 -10.86 -7.73 -3.77
N ARG A 42 -10.98 -6.89 -4.79
CA ARG A 42 -11.70 -5.61 -4.70
C ARG A 42 -13.16 -5.76 -4.25
N GLU A 43 -13.81 -6.84 -4.69
CA GLU A 43 -15.21 -7.10 -4.37
C GLU A 43 -15.47 -7.32 -2.89
N GLU A 44 -14.45 -7.76 -2.15
CA GLU A 44 -14.54 -8.04 -0.71
C GLU A 44 -14.31 -6.77 0.14
N LEU A 45 -13.74 -5.72 -0.45
CA LEU A 45 -13.26 -4.56 0.30
C LEU A 45 -14.38 -3.83 1.05
N ALA A 46 -15.49 -3.53 0.35
CA ALA A 46 -16.59 -2.77 0.94
C ALA A 46 -17.23 -3.51 2.14
N GLY A 47 -17.45 -4.83 2.00
CA GLY A 47 -17.99 -5.66 3.07
C GLY A 47 -17.05 -5.74 4.27
N THR A 48 -15.74 -5.89 4.01
CA THR A 48 -14.75 -6.00 5.09
C THR A 48 -14.55 -4.66 5.83
N VAL A 49 -14.61 -3.53 5.11
CA VAL A 49 -14.59 -2.20 5.75
C VAL A 49 -15.84 -2.00 6.62
N ALA A 50 -17.00 -2.46 6.17
CA ALA A 50 -18.23 -2.40 6.98
C ALA A 50 -18.11 -3.27 8.25
N GLU A 51 -17.55 -4.47 8.13
CA GLU A 51 -17.25 -5.36 9.26
C GLU A 51 -16.31 -4.69 10.27
N MET A 52 -15.22 -4.09 9.77
CA MET A 52 -14.26 -3.35 10.62
C MET A 52 -14.93 -2.20 11.37
N LYS A 53 -15.78 -1.43 10.70
CA LYS A 53 -16.53 -0.31 11.33
C LYS A 53 -17.53 -0.79 12.38
N ALA A 54 -18.13 -1.95 12.20
CA ALA A 54 -19.08 -2.54 13.14
C ALA A 54 -18.41 -3.18 14.35
N CYS A 55 -17.11 -3.46 14.29
CA CYS A 55 -16.36 -4.03 15.38
C CYS A 55 -16.24 -3.03 16.55
N LYS A 56 -16.58 -3.49 17.75
CA LYS A 56 -16.51 -2.64 18.96
C LYS A 56 -15.10 -2.52 19.56
N GLY A 57 -14.18 -3.37 19.14
CA GLY A 57 -12.81 -3.40 19.62
C GLY A 57 -11.82 -2.98 18.53
N ALA A 58 -10.54 -3.22 18.78
CA ALA A 58 -9.49 -3.03 17.79
C ALA A 58 -9.67 -4.03 16.64
N TYR A 59 -9.39 -3.58 15.44
CA TYR A 59 -9.48 -4.38 14.22
C TYR A 59 -8.30 -4.07 13.31
N LEU A 60 -7.64 -5.09 12.81
CA LEU A 60 -6.57 -4.96 11.82
C LEU A 60 -7.05 -5.47 10.47
N LEU A 61 -7.20 -4.58 9.51
CA LEU A 61 -7.55 -4.90 8.13
C LEU A 61 -6.31 -4.81 7.25
N GLU A 62 -5.86 -5.94 6.74
CA GLU A 62 -4.80 -6.01 5.73
C GLU A 62 -5.42 -5.98 4.34
N VAL A 63 -4.98 -5.04 3.50
CA VAL A 63 -5.40 -4.95 2.11
C VAL A 63 -4.21 -5.20 1.21
N ARG A 64 -4.26 -6.27 0.41
CA ARG A 64 -3.25 -6.57 -0.60
C ARG A 64 -3.41 -5.65 -1.78
N VAL A 65 -2.36 -4.93 -2.12
CA VAL A 65 -2.33 -3.98 -3.23
C VAL A 65 -1.26 -4.36 -4.23
N GLU A 66 -1.36 -3.83 -5.45
CA GLU A 66 -0.35 -4.02 -6.47
C GLU A 66 0.98 -3.38 -6.06
N SER A 67 2.07 -4.08 -6.35
CA SER A 67 3.43 -3.61 -6.03
C SER A 67 3.99 -2.65 -7.08
N GLU A 68 3.47 -2.73 -8.31
CA GLU A 68 3.98 -1.99 -9.47
C GLU A 68 3.24 -0.67 -9.75
N GLU A 69 2.16 -0.38 -9.04
CA GLU A 69 1.39 0.86 -9.21
C GLU A 69 2.18 2.07 -8.76
N ASN A 70 2.33 3.03 -9.66
CA ASN A 70 2.92 4.33 -9.40
C ASN A 70 1.86 5.39 -9.14
N VAL A 71 2.22 6.44 -8.43
CA VAL A 71 1.33 7.56 -8.10
C VAL A 71 1.47 8.66 -9.14
N PHE A 72 0.43 8.84 -9.93
CA PHE A 72 0.30 9.92 -10.90
C PHE A 72 -1.01 10.71 -10.68
N PRO A 73 -1.05 12.00 -11.04
CA PRO A 73 0.02 12.82 -11.61
C PRO A 73 1.10 13.16 -10.59
N MET A 74 2.34 13.39 -11.05
CA MET A 74 3.44 13.84 -10.20
C MET A 74 4.27 14.93 -10.88
N VAL A 75 4.83 15.83 -10.06
CA VAL A 75 5.81 16.81 -10.50
C VAL A 75 7.19 16.34 -10.03
N PRO A 76 8.15 16.10 -10.94
CA PRO A 76 9.50 15.73 -10.55
C PRO A 76 10.16 16.79 -9.66
N ALA A 77 10.99 16.35 -8.71
CA ALA A 77 11.70 17.27 -7.82
C ALA A 77 12.52 18.29 -8.63
N GLY A 78 12.39 19.58 -8.31
CA GLY A 78 13.06 20.68 -9.00
C GLY A 78 12.42 21.09 -10.33
N ALA A 79 11.37 20.43 -10.77
CA ALA A 79 10.65 20.80 -11.99
C ALA A 79 9.49 21.78 -11.70
N PRO A 80 9.14 22.66 -12.68
CA PRO A 80 7.96 23.50 -12.56
C PRO A 80 6.67 22.67 -12.66
N VAL A 81 5.55 23.20 -12.14
CA VAL A 81 4.25 22.54 -12.19
C VAL A 81 3.80 22.22 -13.62
N SER A 82 4.22 23.04 -14.60
CA SER A 82 3.97 22.79 -16.02
C SER A 82 4.62 21.52 -16.57
N ALA A 83 5.62 20.97 -15.87
CA ALA A 83 6.29 19.71 -16.23
C ALA A 83 5.68 18.50 -15.51
N ILE A 84 4.39 18.56 -15.16
CA ILE A 84 3.67 17.46 -14.54
C ILE A 84 3.67 16.20 -15.41
N ARG A 85 4.00 15.08 -14.83
CA ARG A 85 3.90 13.77 -15.48
C ARG A 85 2.55 13.14 -15.15
N LEU A 86 1.90 12.63 -16.18
CA LEU A 86 0.58 11.98 -16.08
C LEU A 86 0.70 10.46 -16.12
N GLU A 87 1.84 9.96 -16.58
CA GLU A 87 2.17 8.55 -16.74
C GLU A 87 3.70 8.33 -16.74
#